data_788b94b0f31624c2ea47daf315bc02c8
#
_entry.id   788b94b0f31624c2ea47daf315bc02c8
#
_cell.length_a   1.000
_cell.length_b   1.000
_cell.length_c   1.000
_cell.angle_alpha   90.00
_cell.angle_beta   90.00
_cell.angle_gamma   90.00
#
_symmetry.space_group_name_H-M   'P 1'
#
loop_
_entity.id
_entity.type
_entity.pdbx_description
1 polymer ?
#
loop_
_entity_poly.entity_id
_entity_poly.type
_entity_poly.pdbx_seq_one_letter_code
_entity_poly.pdbx_strand_id
1 'polypeptide(L)' 'MKITVASEKKEVADGLTVAALIEQENVETPEYVTVSVNEEFIDKEVFDCHVLKEGDEVEFLYFMGGGAR' A
#
# COMPACT_ATOMS: atom_id res chain seq x y z
N MET A 1 -1.15 14.64 -5.35
CA MET A 1 -0.38 13.85 -6.34
C MET A 1 -1.19 12.66 -6.78
N LYS A 2 -0.84 12.12 -7.92
CA LYS A 2 -1.56 10.96 -8.45
C LYS A 2 -0.71 9.73 -8.35
N ILE A 3 -1.31 8.66 -7.83
CA ILE A 3 -0.66 7.37 -7.75
C ILE A 3 -1.64 6.32 -8.27
N THR A 4 -1.15 5.12 -8.48
CA THR A 4 -1.99 3.99 -8.86
C THR A 4 -2.06 3.04 -7.68
N VAL A 5 -3.28 2.73 -7.25
CA VAL A 5 -3.48 1.81 -6.13
C VAL A 5 -4.37 0.69 -6.61
N ALA A 6 -3.86 -0.53 -6.55
CA ALA A 6 -4.61 -1.71 -6.99
C ALA A 6 -5.14 -1.52 -8.40
N SER A 7 -4.30 -1.01 -9.26
CA SER A 7 -4.59 -0.78 -10.69
C SER A 7 -5.56 0.36 -10.94
N GLU A 8 -5.88 1.14 -9.93
CA GLU A 8 -6.74 2.31 -10.10
C GLU A 8 -5.97 3.57 -9.80
N LYS A 9 -6.10 4.56 -10.66
CA LYS A 9 -5.46 5.85 -10.42
C LYS A 9 -6.24 6.62 -9.38
N LYS A 10 -5.52 7.15 -8.40
CA LYS A 10 -6.13 7.91 -7.33
C LYS A 10 -5.34 9.17 -7.05
N GLU A 11 -6.06 10.18 -6.64
CA GLU A 11 -5.43 11.42 -6.22
C GLU A 11 -5.29 11.40 -4.72
N VAL A 12 -4.09 11.64 -4.22
CA VAL A 12 -3.83 11.61 -2.78
C VAL A 12 -3.00 12.82 -2.41
N ALA A 13 -2.91 13.05 -1.11
CA ALA A 13 -2.13 14.18 -0.61
C ALA A 13 -0.64 13.94 -0.82
N ASP A 14 0.08 15.03 -1.08
CA ASP A 14 1.53 14.94 -1.17
C ASP A 14 2.08 14.51 0.18
N GLY A 15 3.08 13.66 0.14
CA GLY A 15 3.70 13.20 1.38
C GLY A 15 2.97 12.07 2.05
N LEU A 16 2.00 11.48 1.38
CA LEU A 16 1.26 10.35 1.94
C LEU A 16 2.20 9.17 2.17
N THR A 17 2.13 8.58 3.37
CA THR A 17 2.93 7.40 3.66
C THR A 17 2.14 6.14 3.33
N VAL A 18 2.85 5.01 3.27
CA VAL A 18 2.19 3.73 3.03
C VAL A 18 1.19 3.43 4.15
N ALA A 19 1.58 3.72 5.40
CA ALA A 19 0.67 3.48 6.52
C ALA A 19 -0.60 4.29 6.39
N ALA A 20 -0.48 5.56 6.01
CA ALA A 20 -1.64 6.41 5.84
C ALA A 20 -2.52 5.92 4.70
N LEU A 21 -1.89 5.45 3.63
CA LEU A 21 -2.65 4.92 2.51
C LEU A 21 -3.44 3.67 2.92
N ILE A 22 -2.83 2.81 3.71
CA ILE A 22 -3.51 1.61 4.19
C ILE A 22 -4.77 2.00 4.97
N GLU A 23 -4.66 3.00 5.82
CA GLU A 23 -5.82 3.47 6.56
C GLU A 23 -6.88 4.06 5.65
N GLN A 24 -6.43 4.84 4.69
CA GLN A 24 -7.35 5.51 3.77
C GLN A 24 -8.12 4.50 2.92
N GLU A 25 -7.48 3.41 2.55
CA GLU A 25 -8.11 2.41 1.71
C GLU A 25 -8.92 1.38 2.50
N ASN A 26 -8.99 1.54 3.81
CA ASN A 26 -9.77 0.64 4.66
C ASN A 26 -9.36 -0.82 4.49
N VAL A 27 -8.07 -1.06 4.53
CA VAL A 27 -7.57 -2.42 4.44
C VAL A 27 -8.01 -3.17 5.68
N GLU A 28 -8.71 -4.28 5.49
CA GLU A 28 -9.34 -4.99 6.59
C GLU A 28 -8.35 -5.72 7.47
N THR A 29 -7.30 -6.23 6.89
CA THR A 29 -6.33 -6.99 7.66
C THR A 29 -4.95 -6.44 7.42
N PRO A 30 -4.67 -5.24 7.95
CA PRO A 30 -3.36 -4.62 7.68
C PRO A 30 -2.19 -5.46 8.17
N GLU A 31 -2.44 -6.35 9.12
CA GLU A 31 -1.37 -7.21 9.63
C GLU A 31 -0.94 -8.25 8.62
N TYR A 32 -1.79 -8.58 7.70
CA TYR A 32 -1.51 -9.65 6.72
C TYR A 32 -1.29 -9.13 5.33
N VAL A 33 -1.36 -7.83 5.15
CA VAL A 33 -1.21 -7.27 3.82
C VAL A 33 0.27 -7.07 3.54
N THR A 34 0.67 -7.42 2.34
CA THR A 34 1.99 -7.08 1.84
C THR A 34 1.81 -5.96 0.84
N VAL A 35 2.63 -4.95 0.95
CA VAL A 35 2.52 -3.78 0.07
C VAL A 35 3.72 -3.76 -0.85
N SER A 36 3.46 -3.59 -2.13
CA SER A 36 4.54 -3.35 -3.06
C SER A 36 4.35 -1.97 -3.69
N VAL A 37 5.46 -1.29 -3.88
CA VAL A 37 5.48 0.02 -4.53
C VAL A 37 6.45 -0.10 -5.69
N ASN A 38 5.94 0.11 -6.91
CA ASN A 38 6.74 -0.02 -8.12
C ASN A 38 7.42 -1.38 -8.18
N GLU A 39 6.67 -2.41 -7.79
CA GLU A 39 7.12 -3.81 -7.84
C GLU A 39 8.18 -4.14 -6.80
N GLU A 40 8.36 -3.28 -5.82
CA GLU A 40 9.26 -3.58 -4.71
C GLU A 40 8.45 -3.77 -3.44
N PHE A 41 8.71 -4.85 -2.73
CA PHE A 41 8.01 -5.09 -1.47
C PHE A 41 8.50 -4.13 -0.39
N ILE A 42 7.57 -3.59 0.35
CA ILE A 42 7.87 -2.63 1.40
C ILE A 42 7.68 -3.33 2.74
N ASP A 43 8.69 -3.26 3.59
CA ASP A 43 8.62 -3.87 4.91
C ASP A 43 7.62 -3.14 5.78
N LYS A 44 6.89 -3.93 6.58
CA LYS A 44 5.92 -3.38 7.48
C LYS A 44 6.52 -2.34 8.43
N GLU A 45 7.77 -2.57 8.81
CA GLU A 45 8.43 -1.69 9.76
C GLU A 45 8.62 -0.28 9.24
N VAL A 46 8.59 -0.11 7.92
CA VAL A 46 8.82 1.21 7.35
C VAL A 46 7.55 1.78 6.71
N PHE A 47 6.40 1.17 6.95
CA PHE A 47 5.16 1.68 6.36
C PHE A 47 4.92 3.14 6.73
N ASP A 48 5.20 3.50 7.97
CA ASP A 48 4.94 4.87 8.42
C ASP A 48 6.07 5.83 8.05
N CYS A 49 7.14 5.31 7.50
CA CYS A 49 8.27 6.13 7.05
C CYS A 49 8.37 6.22 5.53
N HIS A 50 7.76 5.30 4.83
CA HIS A 50 7.88 5.26 3.38
C HIS A 50 6.89 6.23 2.76
N VAL A 51 7.42 7.30 2.20
CA VAL A 51 6.60 8.35 1.61
C VAL A 51 6.41 8.06 0.14
N LEU A 52 5.16 8.08 -0.30
CA LEU A 52 4.84 7.83 -1.70
C LEU A 52 5.12 9.07 -2.54
N LYS A 53 5.32 8.85 -3.83
CA LYS A 53 5.64 9.91 -4.76
C LYS A 53 4.69 9.88 -5.92
N GLU A 54 4.68 10.99 -6.65
CA GLU A 54 3.85 11.09 -7.85
C GLU A 54 4.17 9.95 -8.80
N GLY A 55 3.13 9.27 -9.25
CA GLY A 55 3.28 8.22 -10.24
C GLY A 55 3.59 6.85 -9.67
N ASP A 56 3.70 6.73 -8.36
CA ASP A 56 3.98 5.43 -7.75
C ASP A 56 2.83 4.45 -8.03
N GLU A 57 3.19 3.19 -8.20
CA GLU A 57 2.23 2.11 -8.34
C GLU A 57 2.25 1.26 -7.09
N VAL A 58 1.12 1.24 -6.39
CA VAL A 58 1.02 0.54 -5.11
C VAL A 58 0.08 -0.63 -5.27
N GLU A 59 0.49 -1.78 -4.76
CA GLU A 59 -0.37 -2.95 -4.76
C GLU A 59 -0.42 -3.55 -3.38
N PHE A 60 -1.61 -4.00 -3.00
CA PHE A 60 -1.82 -4.69 -1.74
C PHE A 60 -1.98 -6.17 -2.03
N LEU A 61 -1.12 -6.98 -1.44
CA LEU A 61 -1.15 -8.42 -1.63
C LEU A 61 -1.52 -9.06 -0.31
N TYR A 62 -2.58 -9.83 -0.31
CA TYR A 62 -3.08 -10.45 0.91
C TYR A 62 -2.67 -11.90 0.93
N PHE A 63 -1.80 -12.25 1.85
CA PHE A 63 -1.41 -13.62 2.04
C PHE A 63 -2.10 -14.12 3.30
N MET A 64 -3.23 -14.70 3.11
CA MET A 64 -4.06 -15.10 4.23
C MET A 64 -3.64 -16.42 4.81
N GLY A 65 -2.45 -16.78 4.52
CA GLY A 65 -1.99 -18.03 5.04
C GLY A 65 -2.84 -19.14 4.50
N GLY A 66 -2.65 -20.25 4.88
CA GLY A 66 -3.39 -21.33 4.36
C GLY A 66 -4.86 -21.17 4.55
N GLY A 67 -5.22 -20.11 5.10
CA GLY A 67 -6.62 -19.92 5.28
C GLY A 67 -7.35 -20.23 4.06
N ALA A 68 -6.74 -19.98 3.13
CA ALA A 68 -7.44 -20.27 1.97
C ALA A 68 -7.48 -21.72 1.71
N ARG A 69 -7.53 -22.17 1.96
CA ARG A 69 -7.40 -23.28 1.61
C ARG A 69 -7.98 -23.89 1.63
#